data_51bdf170716db945174366c43df0d4e2
#
_entry.id   51bdf170716db945174366c43df0d4e2
#
_cell.length_a   1.000
_cell.length_b   1.000
_cell.length_c   1.000
_cell.angle_alpha   90.00
_cell.angle_beta   90.00
_cell.angle_gamma   90.00
#
_symmetry.space_group_name_H-M   'P 1'
#
loop_
_entity.id
_entity.type
_entity.pdbx_description
1 polymer ?
#
loop_
_entity_poly.entity_id
_entity_poly.type
_entity_poly.pdbx_seq_one_letter_code
_entity_poly.pdbx_strand_id
1 'polypeptide(L)'
;WDIFTPHKLQELKKDTINWWGEYMCEPVRADNKFFDMDRINRVLQNCSAPLYIKEGVKQWGIYENHMRYTVGADTSEGIGKDSNAFTMWNTRTGEQVMSYHSNEIKPELFAYSIAEKGREFGECILAPEINNYSGGIVITTLRQKYPEDRIYRHTDTRNIRDTESSKLGWYTTSLSKTNAFMNFRKDYNDGLIKVKDPDLLKEMKSYTQQDLSDVGNSLKITRHFDLLMSAVIGWEAKSYEVQQQGRVLTQ
;
A
#
# COMPACT_ATOMS: atom_id res chain seq x y z
N TRP A 1 5.31 -16.60 -31.21
CA TRP A 1 6.52 -15.75 -31.03
C TRP A 1 6.81 -14.85 -32.24
N ASP A 2 6.08 -15.01 -33.35
CA ASP A 2 6.26 -14.24 -34.60
C ASP A 2 5.90 -12.74 -34.48
N ILE A 3 5.34 -12.33 -33.34
CA ILE A 3 4.97 -10.95 -33.04
C ILE A 3 6.15 -10.11 -32.51
N PHE A 4 7.23 -10.75 -32.10
CA PHE A 4 8.39 -10.05 -31.54
C PHE A 4 9.58 -10.09 -32.50
N THR A 5 10.24 -8.95 -32.69
CA THR A 5 11.51 -8.92 -33.43
C THR A 5 12.59 -9.69 -32.66
N PRO A 6 13.60 -10.28 -33.35
CA PRO A 6 14.72 -10.96 -32.68
C PRO A 6 15.41 -10.14 -31.62
N HIS A 7 15.55 -8.83 -31.84
CA HIS A 7 16.14 -7.88 -30.87
C HIS A 7 15.27 -7.77 -29.62
N LYS A 8 13.95 -7.65 -29.79
CA LYS A 8 13.01 -7.56 -28.66
C LYS A 8 12.97 -8.84 -27.84
N LEU A 9 13.07 -10.00 -28.49
CA LEU A 9 13.18 -11.28 -27.80
C LEU A 9 14.46 -11.41 -26.97
N GLN A 10 15.60 -10.89 -27.47
CA GLN A 10 16.84 -10.89 -26.71
C GLN A 10 16.77 -9.95 -25.50
N GLU A 11 16.12 -8.81 -25.65
CA GLU A 11 15.89 -7.85 -24.54
C GLU A 11 15.00 -8.46 -23.45
N LEU A 12 13.90 -9.10 -23.84
CA LEU A 12 12.97 -9.78 -22.91
C LEU A 12 13.62 -10.96 -22.18
N LYS A 13 14.49 -11.70 -22.86
CA LYS A 13 15.23 -12.83 -22.25
C LYS A 13 16.25 -12.39 -21.19
N LYS A 14 16.70 -11.13 -21.19
CA LYS A 14 17.61 -10.61 -20.15
C LYS A 14 16.95 -10.55 -18.78
N ASP A 15 15.62 -10.40 -18.72
CA ASP A 15 14.84 -10.54 -17.50
C ASP A 15 14.37 -11.99 -17.36
N THR A 16 15.22 -12.82 -16.79
CA THR A 16 14.98 -14.28 -16.70
C THR A 16 13.74 -14.62 -15.89
N ILE A 17 13.40 -13.84 -14.86
CA ILE A 17 12.23 -14.11 -13.99
C ILE A 17 10.94 -13.85 -14.76
N ASN A 18 10.81 -12.68 -15.38
CA ASN A 18 9.62 -12.33 -16.16
C ASN A 18 9.54 -13.16 -17.46
N TRP A 19 10.69 -13.49 -18.08
CA TRP A 19 10.72 -14.34 -19.26
C TRP A 19 10.06 -15.70 -19.00
N TRP A 20 10.45 -16.39 -17.94
CA TRP A 20 9.92 -17.70 -17.63
C TRP A 20 8.47 -17.68 -17.16
N GLY A 21 8.10 -16.70 -16.32
CA GLY A 21 6.74 -16.57 -15.78
C GLY A 21 5.72 -16.04 -16.78
N GLU A 22 6.04 -14.98 -17.52
CA GLU A 22 5.08 -14.26 -18.37
C GLU A 22 5.05 -14.77 -19.81
N TYR A 23 6.19 -15.18 -20.35
CA TYR A 23 6.29 -15.57 -21.76
C TYR A 23 6.38 -17.07 -21.98
N MET A 24 6.99 -17.79 -21.06
CA MET A 24 7.09 -19.25 -21.16
C MET A 24 6.01 -19.98 -20.34
N CYS A 25 5.17 -19.25 -19.60
CA CYS A 25 4.13 -19.81 -18.72
C CYS A 25 4.67 -20.81 -17.69
N GLU A 26 5.96 -20.76 -17.38
CA GLU A 26 6.54 -21.56 -16.31
C GLU A 26 6.31 -20.86 -14.95
N PRO A 27 5.94 -21.61 -13.91
CA PRO A 27 5.79 -21.01 -12.58
C PRO A 27 7.12 -20.40 -12.15
N VAL A 28 7.10 -19.11 -11.80
CA VAL A 28 8.27 -18.47 -11.16
C VAL A 28 8.65 -19.30 -9.94
N ARG A 29 9.93 -19.68 -9.84
CA ARG A 29 10.41 -20.57 -8.76
C ARG A 29 9.94 -20.08 -7.41
N ALA A 30 9.43 -20.97 -6.60
CA ALA A 30 8.84 -20.67 -5.28
C ALA A 30 9.83 -19.98 -4.32
N ASP A 31 11.12 -20.22 -4.52
CA ASP A 31 12.23 -19.63 -3.75
C ASP A 31 12.41 -18.10 -3.91
N ASN A 32 11.83 -17.51 -4.98
CA ASN A 32 11.90 -16.05 -5.20
C ASN A 32 10.65 -15.28 -4.69
N LYS A 33 9.61 -15.97 -4.23
CA LYS A 33 8.40 -15.32 -3.74
C LYS A 33 8.66 -14.65 -2.38
N PHE A 34 8.10 -13.44 -2.21
CA PHE A 34 8.26 -12.70 -0.97
C PHE A 34 7.30 -13.20 0.12
N PHE A 35 6.07 -13.52 -0.22
CA PHE A 35 5.04 -14.00 0.70
C PHE A 35 4.84 -15.52 0.62
N ASP A 36 4.26 -16.11 1.68
CA ASP A 36 3.88 -17.52 1.74
C ASP A 36 2.72 -17.81 0.77
N MET A 37 3.03 -18.58 -0.28
CA MET A 37 2.11 -18.89 -1.36
C MET A 37 0.96 -19.79 -0.93
N ASP A 38 1.22 -20.75 -0.03
CA ASP A 38 0.18 -21.66 0.46
C ASP A 38 -0.85 -20.92 1.30
N ARG A 39 -0.36 -19.98 2.12
CA ARG A 39 -1.24 -19.11 2.90
C ARG A 39 -2.08 -18.21 2.00
N ILE A 40 -1.47 -17.54 1.00
CA ILE A 40 -2.21 -16.70 0.04
C ILE A 40 -3.27 -17.51 -0.67
N ASN A 41 -2.94 -18.70 -1.19
CA ASN A 41 -3.90 -19.54 -1.91
C ASN A 41 -5.07 -19.97 -1.01
N ARG A 42 -4.81 -20.32 0.25
CA ARG A 42 -5.88 -20.64 1.23
C ARG A 42 -6.79 -19.46 1.49
N VAL A 43 -6.24 -18.26 1.66
CA VAL A 43 -7.03 -17.05 1.90
C VAL A 43 -7.84 -16.69 0.64
N LEU A 44 -7.26 -16.77 -0.57
CA LEU A 44 -7.96 -16.53 -1.84
C LEU A 44 -9.19 -17.43 -2.02
N GLN A 45 -9.08 -18.71 -1.65
CA GLN A 45 -10.20 -19.67 -1.75
C GLN A 45 -11.36 -19.34 -0.80
N ASN A 46 -11.09 -18.58 0.28
CA ASN A 46 -12.04 -18.26 1.34
C ASN A 46 -12.37 -16.76 1.42
N CYS A 47 -12.00 -15.96 0.41
CA CYS A 47 -12.33 -14.55 0.39
C CYS A 47 -13.84 -14.32 0.38
N SER A 48 -14.33 -13.48 1.30
CA SER A 48 -15.70 -13.01 1.28
C SER A 48 -15.87 -11.86 0.29
N ALA A 49 -17.05 -11.79 -0.33
CA ALA A 49 -17.44 -10.61 -1.08
C ALA A 49 -17.47 -9.37 -0.18
N PRO A 50 -17.17 -8.16 -0.69
CA PRO A 50 -17.38 -6.93 0.06
C PRO A 50 -18.86 -6.77 0.42
N LEU A 51 -19.14 -6.10 1.53
CA LEU A 51 -20.51 -5.74 1.94
C LEU A 51 -21.17 -4.86 0.88
N TYR A 52 -20.40 -3.94 0.31
CA TYR A 52 -20.81 -3.15 -0.84
C TYR A 52 -19.60 -2.61 -1.61
N ILE A 53 -19.87 -2.20 -2.85
CA ILE A 53 -18.94 -1.47 -3.72
C ILE A 53 -19.61 -0.16 -4.12
N LYS A 54 -18.99 0.96 -3.79
CA LYS A 54 -19.48 2.29 -4.17
C LYS A 54 -18.32 3.14 -4.69
N GLU A 55 -18.48 3.70 -5.89
CA GLU A 55 -17.47 4.58 -6.51
C GLU A 55 -16.06 3.97 -6.57
N GLY A 56 -15.98 2.64 -6.81
CA GLY A 56 -14.74 1.88 -6.85
C GLY A 56 -14.19 1.47 -5.48
N VAL A 57 -14.73 1.99 -4.37
CA VAL A 57 -14.36 1.56 -3.02
C VAL A 57 -15.05 0.24 -2.68
N LYS A 58 -14.26 -0.78 -2.41
CA LYS A 58 -14.73 -2.05 -1.87
C LYS A 58 -14.68 -1.99 -0.34
N GLN A 59 -15.76 -2.32 0.34
CA GLN A 59 -15.83 -2.26 1.81
C GLN A 59 -16.30 -3.58 2.41
N TRP A 60 -15.56 -4.09 3.40
CA TRP A 60 -15.84 -5.35 4.13
C TRP A 60 -16.23 -5.14 5.60
N GLY A 61 -15.94 -3.97 6.17
CA GLY A 61 -16.25 -3.66 7.57
C GLY A 61 -17.07 -2.39 7.71
N ILE A 62 -17.71 -2.24 8.86
CA ILE A 62 -18.40 -1.02 9.28
C ILE A 62 -17.62 -0.34 10.40
N TYR A 63 -17.86 0.96 10.60
CA TYR A 63 -17.28 1.69 11.72
C TYR A 63 -17.79 1.18 13.06
N GLU A 64 -16.88 0.98 14.00
CA GLU A 64 -17.16 0.63 15.40
C GLU A 64 -16.38 1.59 16.30
N ASN A 65 -17.07 2.29 17.20
CA ASN A 65 -16.54 3.39 17.99
C ASN A 65 -15.31 3.04 18.87
N HIS A 66 -15.19 1.77 19.28
CA HIS A 66 -14.07 1.31 20.12
C HIS A 66 -12.91 0.73 19.33
N MET A 67 -13.03 0.67 18.01
CA MET A 67 -11.99 0.19 17.12
C MET A 67 -11.09 1.32 16.64
N ARG A 68 -9.95 0.96 16.07
CA ARG A 68 -8.97 1.89 15.55
C ARG A 68 -8.68 1.58 14.09
N TYR A 69 -8.57 2.63 13.30
CA TYR A 69 -8.42 2.48 11.87
C TYR A 69 -7.27 3.32 11.35
N THR A 70 -6.60 2.80 10.32
CA THR A 70 -5.56 3.52 9.57
C THR A 70 -5.81 3.35 8.08
N VAL A 71 -5.48 4.37 7.32
CA VAL A 71 -5.50 4.34 5.85
C VAL A 71 -4.09 4.56 5.34
N GLY A 72 -3.57 3.63 4.58
CA GLY A 72 -2.41 3.86 3.73
C GLY A 72 -2.85 4.18 2.32
N ALA A 73 -2.19 5.11 1.67
CA ALA A 73 -2.49 5.46 0.30
C ALA A 73 -1.21 5.57 -0.53
N ASP A 74 -1.20 4.88 -1.65
CA ASP A 74 -0.21 5.01 -2.70
C ASP A 74 -0.73 6.00 -3.74
N THR A 75 0.08 7.01 -4.06
CA THR A 75 -0.35 8.14 -4.88
C THR A 75 0.36 8.14 -6.22
N SER A 76 -0.40 8.22 -7.29
CA SER A 76 0.10 8.31 -8.66
C SER A 76 -0.41 9.55 -9.37
N GLU A 77 0.12 9.83 -10.55
CA GLU A 77 -0.36 10.96 -11.37
C GLU A 77 -1.76 10.74 -11.96
N GLY A 78 -2.32 9.53 -11.83
CA GLY A 78 -3.68 9.22 -12.29
C GLY A 78 -3.87 9.29 -13.80
N ILE A 79 -2.77 9.35 -14.56
CA ILE A 79 -2.79 9.45 -16.02
C ILE A 79 -2.01 8.27 -16.62
N GLY A 80 -2.71 7.20 -16.93
CA GLY A 80 -2.23 6.12 -17.79
C GLY A 80 -1.78 4.85 -17.07
N LYS A 81 -0.55 4.74 -16.60
CA LYS A 81 0.01 3.45 -16.15
C LYS A 81 -0.05 3.22 -14.64
N ASP A 82 0.03 4.29 -13.85
CA ASP A 82 0.08 4.20 -12.38
C ASP A 82 -1.28 4.52 -11.79
N SER A 83 -1.69 3.78 -10.78
CA SER A 83 -2.98 3.93 -10.13
C SER A 83 -2.86 4.58 -8.76
N ASN A 84 -3.87 5.35 -8.38
CA ASN A 84 -4.06 5.74 -6.99
C ASN A 84 -4.74 4.58 -6.26
N ALA A 85 -4.18 4.17 -5.13
CA ALA A 85 -4.73 3.10 -4.33
C ALA A 85 -4.77 3.46 -2.85
N PHE A 86 -5.80 3.01 -2.13
CA PHE A 86 -5.77 3.04 -0.69
C PHE A 86 -6.27 1.73 -0.08
N THR A 87 -5.75 1.43 1.10
CA THR A 87 -6.20 0.31 1.93
C THR A 87 -6.44 0.80 3.35
N MET A 88 -7.60 0.45 3.92
CA MET A 88 -7.95 0.73 5.31
C MET A 88 -7.89 -0.54 6.15
N TRP A 89 -7.28 -0.42 7.33
CA TRP A 89 -7.16 -1.49 8.32
C TRP A 89 -7.89 -1.15 9.61
N ASN A 90 -8.55 -2.14 10.20
CA ASN A 90 -8.83 -2.14 11.63
C ASN A 90 -7.57 -2.64 12.35
N THR A 91 -6.85 -1.75 13.03
CA THR A 91 -5.55 -2.07 13.61
C THR A 91 -5.62 -2.91 14.89
N ARG A 92 -6.81 -3.04 15.50
CA ARG A 92 -7.04 -3.91 16.66
C ARG A 92 -7.29 -5.36 16.27
N THR A 93 -8.06 -5.58 15.20
CA THR A 93 -8.43 -6.94 14.74
C THR A 93 -7.53 -7.45 13.64
N GLY A 94 -6.74 -6.56 13.02
CA GLY A 94 -5.92 -6.83 11.84
C GLY A 94 -6.71 -7.02 10.55
N GLU A 95 -7.99 -6.70 10.53
CA GLU A 95 -8.85 -6.92 9.38
C GLU A 95 -8.75 -5.78 8.37
N GLN A 96 -8.65 -6.13 7.10
CA GLN A 96 -8.87 -5.19 6.01
C GLN A 96 -10.33 -4.75 6.00
N VAL A 97 -10.56 -3.45 6.01
CA VAL A 97 -11.89 -2.84 6.08
C VAL A 97 -12.34 -2.32 4.73
N MET A 98 -11.43 -1.67 4.02
CA MET A 98 -11.68 -1.12 2.69
C MET A 98 -10.45 -1.27 1.79
N SER A 99 -10.70 -1.22 0.49
CA SER A 99 -9.70 -0.97 -0.54
C SER A 99 -10.28 -0.15 -1.68
N TYR A 100 -9.40 0.54 -2.38
CA TYR A 100 -9.69 1.31 -3.59
C TYR A 100 -8.49 1.25 -4.52
N HIS A 101 -8.76 1.16 -5.82
CA HIS A 101 -7.72 1.16 -6.84
C HIS A 101 -8.28 1.77 -8.13
N SER A 102 -7.64 2.82 -8.66
CA SER A 102 -8.06 3.47 -9.91
C SER A 102 -6.92 4.25 -10.55
N ASN A 103 -6.82 4.15 -11.87
CA ASN A 103 -5.90 4.94 -12.70
C ASN A 103 -6.55 6.17 -13.36
N GLU A 104 -7.80 6.48 -13.01
CA GLU A 104 -8.57 7.56 -13.62
C GLU A 104 -8.81 8.74 -12.68
N ILE A 105 -8.69 8.54 -11.37
CA ILE A 105 -8.96 9.58 -10.38
C ILE A 105 -7.81 10.58 -10.28
N LYS A 106 -8.14 11.88 -10.31
CA LYS A 106 -7.16 12.95 -10.08
C LYS A 106 -6.70 12.99 -8.62
N PRO A 107 -5.46 13.40 -8.33
CA PRO A 107 -4.92 13.43 -6.96
C PRO A 107 -5.76 14.22 -5.96
N GLU A 108 -6.35 15.35 -6.37
CA GLU A 108 -7.22 16.16 -5.50
C GLU A 108 -8.50 15.41 -5.11
N LEU A 109 -9.15 14.75 -6.10
CA LEU A 109 -10.36 13.96 -5.85
C LEU A 109 -10.05 12.72 -5.02
N PHE A 110 -8.89 12.12 -5.25
CA PHE A 110 -8.40 11.01 -4.42
C PHE A 110 -8.21 11.44 -2.96
N ALA A 111 -7.61 12.63 -2.72
CA ALA A 111 -7.48 13.19 -1.39
C ALA A 111 -8.84 13.42 -0.71
N TYR A 112 -9.85 13.91 -1.45
CA TYR A 112 -11.21 14.04 -0.92
C TYR A 112 -11.81 12.68 -0.54
N SER A 113 -11.64 11.66 -1.39
CA SER A 113 -12.14 10.31 -1.12
C SER A 113 -11.54 9.73 0.15
N ILE A 114 -10.21 9.78 0.33
CA ILE A 114 -9.58 9.25 1.55
C ILE A 114 -9.94 10.07 2.80
N ALA A 115 -10.12 11.40 2.67
CA ALA A 115 -10.56 12.23 3.79
C ALA A 115 -11.99 11.92 4.22
N GLU A 116 -12.90 11.70 3.26
CA GLU A 116 -14.28 11.29 3.52
C GLU A 116 -14.32 9.93 4.25
N LYS A 117 -13.64 8.94 3.71
CA LYS A 117 -13.56 7.61 4.33
C LYS A 117 -12.89 7.63 5.71
N GLY A 118 -11.86 8.47 5.88
CA GLY A 118 -11.25 8.67 7.19
C GLY A 118 -12.23 9.24 8.23
N ARG A 119 -13.08 10.21 7.85
CA ARG A 119 -14.13 10.75 8.76
C ARG A 119 -15.21 9.73 9.07
N GLU A 120 -15.67 8.97 8.08
CA GLU A 120 -16.64 7.90 8.28
C GLU A 120 -16.15 6.87 9.31
N PHE A 121 -14.82 6.73 9.46
CA PHE A 121 -14.17 5.80 10.37
C PHE A 121 -13.49 6.51 11.56
N GLY A 122 -14.15 7.56 12.08
CA GLY A 122 -13.80 8.20 13.34
C GLY A 122 -12.54 9.08 13.27
N GLU A 123 -12.32 9.76 12.15
CA GLU A 123 -11.12 10.55 11.90
C GLU A 123 -9.84 9.73 12.10
N CYS A 124 -9.78 8.59 11.44
CA CYS A 124 -8.65 7.66 11.54
C CYS A 124 -7.34 8.27 11.00
N ILE A 125 -6.21 7.61 11.25
CA ILE A 125 -4.91 8.07 10.73
C ILE A 125 -4.84 7.85 9.22
N LEU A 126 -4.50 8.92 8.48
CA LEU A 126 -4.23 8.88 7.05
C LEU A 126 -2.73 8.95 6.77
N ALA A 127 -2.20 7.98 6.04
CA ALA A 127 -0.79 7.91 5.66
C ALA A 127 -0.64 7.87 4.13
N PRO A 128 -0.79 9.01 3.43
CA PRO A 128 -0.52 9.07 1.99
C PRO A 128 0.98 9.07 1.71
N GLU A 129 1.41 8.37 0.67
CA GLU A 129 2.77 8.45 0.15
C GLU A 129 3.01 9.81 -0.51
N ILE A 130 4.21 10.39 -0.27
CA ILE A 130 4.55 11.75 -0.71
C ILE A 130 5.81 11.82 -1.57
N ASN A 131 6.22 10.72 -2.17
CA ASN A 131 7.48 10.63 -2.92
C ASN A 131 7.45 11.35 -4.28
N ASN A 132 6.27 11.62 -4.81
CA ASN A 132 6.06 12.21 -6.13
C ASN A 132 5.25 13.51 -6.08
N TYR A 133 5.07 14.17 -7.22
CA TYR A 133 4.30 15.40 -7.35
C TYR A 133 2.84 15.23 -6.90
N SER A 134 2.23 14.11 -7.24
CA SER A 134 0.83 13.80 -6.88
C SER A 134 0.66 13.65 -5.37
N GLY A 135 1.62 13.03 -4.69
CA GLY A 135 1.66 12.98 -3.22
C GLY A 135 1.68 14.37 -2.60
N GLY A 136 2.41 15.31 -3.21
CA GLY A 136 2.42 16.73 -2.81
C GLY A 136 1.03 17.39 -2.92
N ILE A 137 0.28 17.11 -4.00
CA ILE A 137 -1.10 17.58 -4.19
C ILE A 137 -2.02 16.97 -3.15
N VAL A 138 -1.93 15.64 -2.95
CA VAL A 138 -2.76 14.92 -1.97
C VAL A 138 -2.56 15.51 -0.57
N ILE A 139 -1.33 15.69 -0.12
CA ILE A 139 -1.03 16.25 1.21
C ILE A 139 -1.55 17.69 1.35
N THR A 140 -1.37 18.52 0.32
CA THR A 140 -1.85 19.90 0.33
C THR A 140 -3.37 19.97 0.47
N THR A 141 -4.07 19.10 -0.25
CA THR A 141 -5.53 18.99 -0.20
C THR A 141 -5.99 18.46 1.17
N LEU A 142 -5.34 17.43 1.69
CA LEU A 142 -5.67 16.87 3.01
C LEU A 142 -5.51 17.87 4.13
N ARG A 143 -4.45 18.69 4.13
CA ARG A 143 -4.26 19.76 5.15
C ARG A 143 -5.42 20.75 5.22
N GLN A 144 -6.14 20.95 4.11
CA GLN A 144 -7.31 21.83 4.07
C GLN A 144 -8.61 21.13 4.49
N LYS A 145 -8.66 19.82 4.41
CA LYS A 145 -9.90 19.03 4.48
C LYS A 145 -9.92 17.99 5.59
N TYR A 146 -8.82 17.78 6.30
CA TYR A 146 -8.70 16.76 7.32
C TYR A 146 -7.88 17.27 8.51
N PRO A 147 -8.13 16.83 9.76
CA PRO A 147 -7.31 17.24 10.91
C PRO A 147 -5.85 16.87 10.70
N GLU A 148 -4.96 17.86 10.82
CA GLU A 148 -3.53 17.66 10.52
C GLU A 148 -2.85 16.69 11.49
N ASP A 149 -3.30 16.64 12.75
CA ASP A 149 -2.84 15.69 13.77
C ASP A 149 -3.25 14.23 13.46
N ARG A 150 -4.19 14.02 12.56
CA ARG A 150 -4.61 12.71 12.04
C ARG A 150 -3.95 12.33 10.73
N ILE A 151 -3.04 13.15 10.23
CA ILE A 151 -2.21 12.81 9.08
C ILE A 151 -0.87 12.28 9.60
N TYR A 152 -0.45 11.10 9.13
CA TYR A 152 0.82 10.48 9.48
C TYR A 152 1.98 11.45 9.28
N ARG A 153 2.94 11.46 10.20
CA ARG A 153 4.18 12.23 10.09
C ARG A 153 5.37 11.29 10.02
N HIS A 154 6.11 11.41 8.94
CA HIS A 154 7.38 10.70 8.81
C HIS A 154 8.42 11.35 9.72
N THR A 155 8.96 10.57 10.66
CA THR A 155 10.04 11.02 11.53
C THR A 155 11.35 10.43 11.01
N ASP A 156 12.27 11.28 10.55
CA ASP A 156 13.62 10.82 10.20
C ASP A 156 14.41 10.59 11.50
N THR A 157 14.55 9.33 11.89
CA THR A 157 15.26 8.92 13.12
C THR A 157 16.76 9.23 13.09
N ARG A 158 17.32 9.62 11.94
CA ARG A 158 18.72 9.99 11.83
C ARG A 158 19.05 11.37 12.40
N ASN A 159 18.04 12.23 12.56
CA ASN A 159 18.19 13.57 13.11
C ASN A 159 17.37 13.74 14.41
N ILE A 160 17.84 13.12 15.50
CA ILE A 160 17.19 13.21 16.83
C ILE A 160 17.11 14.67 17.34
N ARG A 161 17.83 15.62 16.74
CA ARG A 161 17.85 17.04 17.14
C ARG A 161 16.86 17.93 16.40
N ASP A 162 16.26 17.46 15.30
CA ASP A 162 15.31 18.23 14.49
C ASP A 162 13.88 17.68 14.65
N THR A 163 13.22 18.08 15.73
CA THR A 163 11.76 17.90 15.89
C THR A 163 10.94 18.70 14.87
N GLU A 164 11.56 19.60 14.12
CA GLU A 164 10.91 20.46 13.13
C GLU A 164 10.89 19.88 11.70
N SER A 165 11.65 18.82 11.40
CA SER A 165 11.73 18.26 10.04
C SER A 165 10.78 17.09 9.77
N SER A 166 9.78 16.85 10.62
CA SER A 166 8.79 15.80 10.36
C SER A 166 7.87 16.20 9.19
N LYS A 167 7.99 15.50 8.06
CA LYS A 167 7.13 15.72 6.89
C LYS A 167 5.79 15.01 7.08
N LEU A 168 4.69 15.70 6.76
CA LEU A 168 3.38 15.07 6.68
C LEU A 168 3.36 14.06 5.54
N GLY A 169 2.76 12.89 5.79
CA GLY A 169 2.67 11.78 4.87
C GLY A 169 3.80 10.76 5.04
N TRP A 170 3.68 9.65 4.34
CA TRP A 170 4.67 8.58 4.30
C TRP A 170 5.74 8.89 3.26
N TYR A 171 7.00 8.81 3.65
CA TYR A 171 8.13 8.96 2.73
C TYR A 171 8.82 7.62 2.51
N THR A 172 8.74 7.10 1.29
CA THR A 172 9.34 5.83 0.88
C THR A 172 10.81 6.03 0.54
N THR A 173 11.67 5.40 1.32
CA THR A 173 13.09 5.18 1.04
C THR A 173 13.34 3.69 0.90
N SER A 174 14.51 3.27 0.39
CA SER A 174 14.86 1.84 0.35
C SER A 174 14.74 1.18 1.73
N LEU A 175 15.18 1.89 2.77
CA LEU A 175 15.14 1.37 4.14
C LEU A 175 13.71 1.31 4.70
N SER A 176 12.92 2.39 4.58
CA SER A 176 11.54 2.40 5.07
C SER A 176 10.68 1.38 4.34
N LYS A 177 10.82 1.25 3.01
CA LYS A 177 10.15 0.22 2.21
C LYS A 177 10.50 -1.17 2.71
N THR A 178 11.79 -1.49 2.80
CA THR A 178 12.24 -2.82 3.23
C THR A 178 11.70 -3.16 4.62
N ASN A 179 11.83 -2.27 5.59
CA ASN A 179 11.35 -2.51 6.95
C ASN A 179 9.83 -2.72 6.99
N ALA A 180 9.07 -1.87 6.30
CA ALA A 180 7.62 -1.95 6.27
C ALA A 180 7.13 -3.27 5.63
N PHE A 181 7.73 -3.67 4.51
CA PHE A 181 7.39 -4.94 3.86
C PHE A 181 7.77 -6.16 4.71
N MET A 182 8.92 -6.13 5.39
CA MET A 182 9.32 -7.23 6.29
C MET A 182 8.39 -7.35 7.49
N ASN A 183 7.99 -6.23 8.10
CA ASN A 183 7.03 -6.20 9.20
C ASN A 183 5.66 -6.72 8.74
N PHE A 184 5.18 -6.22 7.60
CA PHE A 184 3.90 -6.66 7.02
C PHE A 184 3.91 -8.17 6.72
N ARG A 185 4.98 -8.69 6.10
CA ARG A 185 5.13 -10.13 5.84
C ARG A 185 5.12 -10.94 7.12
N LYS A 186 5.87 -10.50 8.14
CA LYS A 186 5.90 -11.16 9.44
C LYS A 186 4.51 -11.21 10.07
N ASP A 187 3.85 -10.07 10.18
CA ASP A 187 2.52 -9.97 10.80
C ASP A 187 1.45 -10.73 9.99
N TYR A 188 1.57 -10.77 8.66
CA TYR A 188 0.71 -11.61 7.81
C TYR A 188 0.94 -13.09 8.07
N ASN A 189 2.18 -13.56 8.15
CA ASN A 189 2.52 -14.96 8.43
C ASN A 189 2.07 -15.38 9.84
N ASP A 190 2.18 -14.48 10.82
CA ASP A 190 1.74 -14.70 12.20
C ASP A 190 0.19 -14.67 12.35
N GLY A 191 -0.55 -14.34 11.29
CA GLY A 191 -2.02 -14.30 11.29
C GLY A 191 -2.61 -13.03 11.90
N LEU A 192 -1.77 -12.02 12.17
CA LEU A 192 -2.19 -10.74 12.69
C LEU A 192 -2.86 -9.87 11.62
N ILE A 193 -2.56 -10.11 10.34
CA ILE A 193 -3.15 -9.42 9.19
C ILE A 193 -4.13 -10.35 8.48
N LYS A 194 -5.35 -9.87 8.26
CA LYS A 194 -6.45 -10.59 7.59
C LYS A 194 -6.86 -9.82 6.34
N VAL A 195 -6.24 -10.16 5.22
CA VAL A 195 -6.56 -9.59 3.90
C VAL A 195 -7.89 -10.15 3.42
N LYS A 196 -8.75 -9.27 2.91
CA LYS A 196 -10.09 -9.63 2.37
C LYS A 196 -10.21 -9.35 0.86
N ASP A 197 -9.40 -8.44 0.31
CA ASP A 197 -9.42 -8.11 -1.11
C ASP A 197 -8.65 -9.14 -1.94
N PRO A 198 -9.32 -9.86 -2.87
CA PRO A 198 -8.64 -10.80 -3.77
C PRO A 198 -7.58 -10.12 -4.67
N ASP A 199 -7.76 -8.84 -5.01
CA ASP A 199 -6.82 -8.15 -5.90
C ASP A 199 -5.53 -7.82 -5.15
N LEU A 200 -5.60 -7.40 -3.88
CA LEU A 200 -4.43 -7.28 -3.01
C LEU A 200 -3.69 -8.63 -2.87
N LEU A 201 -4.42 -9.72 -2.67
CA LEU A 201 -3.81 -11.05 -2.58
C LEU A 201 -3.13 -11.48 -3.89
N LYS A 202 -3.64 -11.08 -5.07
CA LYS A 202 -3.00 -11.32 -6.36
C LYS A 202 -1.69 -10.54 -6.49
N GLU A 203 -1.65 -9.27 -6.04
CA GLU A 203 -0.41 -8.50 -5.99
C GLU A 203 0.59 -9.17 -5.03
N MET A 204 0.19 -9.53 -3.81
CA MET A 204 1.03 -10.27 -2.86
C MET A 204 1.57 -11.57 -3.47
N LYS A 205 0.73 -12.31 -4.21
CA LYS A 205 1.10 -13.54 -4.89
C LYS A 205 2.18 -13.34 -5.95
N SER A 206 2.16 -12.22 -6.64
CA SER A 206 3.12 -11.90 -7.72
C SER A 206 4.40 -11.23 -7.20
N TYR A 207 4.39 -10.63 -6.00
CA TYR A 207 5.52 -9.91 -5.42
C TYR A 207 6.70 -10.82 -5.07
N THR A 208 7.92 -10.39 -5.44
CA THR A 208 9.15 -11.17 -5.29
C THR A 208 10.18 -10.45 -4.40
N GLN A 209 11.24 -11.18 -3.98
CA GLN A 209 12.37 -10.57 -3.28
C GLN A 209 13.07 -9.50 -4.13
N GLN A 210 13.06 -9.65 -5.44
CA GLN A 210 13.66 -8.68 -6.36
C GLN A 210 12.84 -7.38 -6.40
N ASP A 211 11.49 -7.44 -6.37
CA ASP A 211 10.63 -6.25 -6.34
C ASP A 211 10.86 -5.42 -5.07
N LEU A 212 11.26 -6.07 -3.97
CA LEU A 212 11.63 -5.38 -2.73
C LEU A 212 12.92 -4.57 -2.90
N SER A 213 13.92 -5.11 -3.59
CA SER A 213 15.23 -4.49 -3.77
C SER A 213 15.25 -3.42 -4.87
N ASP A 214 14.32 -3.49 -5.82
CA ASP A 214 14.24 -2.56 -6.96
C ASP A 214 13.60 -1.22 -6.52
N VAL A 215 14.44 -0.32 -6.00
CA VAL A 215 14.08 1.08 -5.76
C VAL A 215 14.69 1.93 -6.86
N GLY A 216 13.87 2.40 -7.82
CA GLY A 216 14.27 3.44 -8.77
C GLY A 216 14.98 2.99 -10.05
N ASN A 217 14.96 1.72 -10.42
CA ASN A 217 15.47 1.27 -11.72
C ASN A 217 14.43 1.47 -12.83
N SER A 218 14.42 2.64 -13.47
CA SER A 218 13.50 3.06 -14.54
C SER A 218 13.58 2.28 -15.86
N LEU A 219 14.40 1.24 -15.96
CA LEU A 219 14.60 0.45 -17.19
C LEU A 219 13.92 -0.91 -17.19
N LYS A 220 13.26 -1.30 -16.09
CA LYS A 220 12.52 -2.56 -16.03
C LYS A 220 11.03 -2.31 -16.27
N ILE A 221 10.34 -3.27 -16.86
CA ILE A 221 8.87 -3.34 -16.89
C ILE A 221 8.43 -3.31 -15.43
N THR A 222 8.07 -2.12 -14.96
CA THR A 222 7.65 -1.91 -13.58
C THR A 222 6.32 -2.61 -13.40
N ARG A 223 6.32 -3.67 -12.59
CA ARG A 223 5.08 -4.22 -12.05
C ARG A 223 4.54 -3.21 -11.07
N HIS A 224 3.28 -2.89 -11.21
CA HIS A 224 2.60 -1.99 -10.29
C HIS A 224 2.02 -2.81 -9.14
N PHE A 225 2.33 -2.40 -7.91
CA PHE A 225 1.87 -3.03 -6.68
C PHE A 225 1.21 -1.99 -5.77
N ASP A 226 0.32 -1.20 -6.37
CA ASP A 226 -0.25 0.00 -5.76
C ASP A 226 -1.14 -0.35 -4.55
N LEU A 227 -1.96 -1.42 -4.66
CA LEU A 227 -2.74 -1.93 -3.52
C LEU A 227 -1.83 -2.48 -2.42
N LEU A 228 -0.80 -3.23 -2.77
CA LEU A 228 0.13 -3.79 -1.80
C LEU A 228 0.92 -2.69 -1.09
N MET A 229 1.38 -1.67 -1.83
CA MET A 229 2.08 -0.54 -1.24
C MET A 229 1.17 0.23 -0.28
N SER A 230 -0.05 0.55 -0.70
CA SER A 230 -1.04 1.20 0.17
C SER A 230 -1.36 0.36 1.42
N ALA A 231 -1.46 -0.96 1.28
CA ALA A 231 -1.73 -1.88 2.38
C ALA A 231 -0.59 -1.89 3.40
N VAL A 232 0.66 -1.94 2.94
CA VAL A 232 1.87 -1.93 3.77
C VAL A 232 1.99 -0.59 4.52
N ILE A 233 1.82 0.54 3.82
CA ILE A 233 1.85 1.88 4.44
C ILE A 233 0.78 2.00 5.52
N GLY A 234 -0.46 1.57 5.23
CA GLY A 234 -1.57 1.64 6.18
C GLY A 234 -1.33 0.80 7.44
N TRP A 235 -0.71 -0.36 7.29
CA TRP A 235 -0.36 -1.22 8.42
C TRP A 235 0.75 -0.63 9.29
N GLU A 236 1.78 -0.06 8.70
CA GLU A 236 2.85 0.63 9.43
C GLU A 236 2.36 1.87 10.19
N ALA A 237 1.35 2.57 9.66
CA ALA A 237 0.76 3.75 10.30
C ALA A 237 0.11 3.44 11.66
N LYS A 238 -0.16 2.17 12.00
CA LYS A 238 -0.65 1.77 13.33
C LYS A 238 0.26 2.20 14.48
N SER A 239 1.56 2.21 14.25
CA SER A 239 2.55 2.61 15.27
C SER A 239 2.44 4.11 15.61
N TYR A 240 2.11 4.95 14.64
CA TYR A 240 1.91 6.38 14.83
C TYR A 240 0.69 6.68 15.70
N GLU A 241 -0.39 5.93 15.53
CA GLU A 241 -1.59 6.07 16.34
C GLU A 241 -1.33 5.81 17.83
N VAL A 242 -0.53 4.78 18.14
CA VAL A 242 -0.16 4.46 19.52
C VAL A 242 0.69 5.57 20.15
N GLN A 243 1.60 6.17 19.40
CA GLN A 243 2.45 7.27 19.87
C GLN A 243 1.64 8.54 20.19
N GLN A 244 0.62 8.86 19.38
CA GLN A 244 -0.26 10.01 19.62
C GLN A 244 -1.02 9.88 20.93
N GLN A 245 -1.49 8.69 21.28
CA GLN A 245 -2.20 8.45 22.55
C GLN A 245 -1.28 8.52 23.76
N GLY A 246 -0.04 8.08 23.65
CA GLY A 246 0.95 8.22 24.73
C GLY A 246 1.23 9.68 25.08
N ARG A 247 1.19 10.59 24.10
CA ARG A 247 1.37 12.04 24.33
C ARG A 247 0.19 12.70 25.05
N VAL A 248 -1.04 12.24 24.80
CA VAL A 248 -2.25 12.79 25.45
C VAL A 248 -2.33 12.39 26.93
N LEU A 249 -1.79 11.24 27.31
CA LEU A 249 -1.81 10.76 28.69
C LEU A 249 -0.70 11.37 29.58
N THR A 250 0.26 12.10 28.99
CA THR A 250 1.41 12.72 29.68
C THR A 250 1.31 14.25 29.78
N GLN A 251 0.22 14.85 29.36
CA GLN A 251 -0.18 16.26 29.54
C GLN A 251 -1.30 16.34 30.59
#